data_15e1399a0cc0911229fcd30376e529a7
#
_entry.id   15e1399a0cc0911229fcd30376e529a7
#
_cell.length_a   1.000
_cell.length_b   1.000
_cell.length_c   1.000
_cell.angle_alpha   90.00
_cell.angle_beta   90.00
_cell.angle_gamma   90.00
#
_symmetry.space_group_name_H-M   'P 1'
#
loop_
_entity.id
_entity.type
_entity.pdbx_description
1 polymer ?
#
loop_
_entity_poly.entity_id
_entity_poly.type
_entity_poly.pdbx_seq_one_letter_code
_entity_poly.pdbx_strand_id
1 'polypeptide(L)'
;MTGLTREQAAKAVGVLFGSIPYYIGTYYKTWGVKDPEGKEWKFTYDGSITAQRRRRGQLVPADSDYSTEMVSPKLTYEEMGKLQEVVRCLRKKGAKVNSSCGMHVHVDASNHTPRSLKNALTIMYSKEDIMFKALQTNPERVDRWCQRVREDVLADIRRMPSGNMPMEEFRRRWYQGRQRGQSHSHYDDTRYYALNLHAVFDKGTIEWRCFNSTLHAGKVRAYITLALAISAQAINQKCTHMRKTEITENPCFTFRTFLLRLGLIGPEFKNVRKHLLDHLEGNKAWRYDRSTYESRQTGTR
;
A
#
# COMPACT_ATOMS: atom_id res chain seq x y z
N MET A 1 11.76 -7.14 4.27
CA MET A 1 12.88 -6.62 5.08
C MET A 1 14.07 -7.54 5.02
N THR A 2 15.26 -7.02 5.34
CA THR A 2 16.52 -7.74 5.42
C THR A 2 17.25 -7.38 6.74
N GLY A 3 18.49 -7.85 6.96
CA GLY A 3 19.27 -7.53 8.16
C GLY A 3 19.02 -8.44 9.37
N LEU A 4 17.89 -9.13 9.40
CA LEU A 4 17.53 -10.17 10.36
C LEU A 4 17.07 -11.42 9.60
N THR A 5 17.40 -12.60 10.13
CA THR A 5 16.78 -13.85 9.65
C THR A 5 15.34 -13.93 10.13
N ARG A 6 14.55 -14.79 9.49
CA ARG A 6 13.14 -15.04 9.89
C ARG A 6 13.01 -15.44 11.35
N GLU A 7 13.90 -16.33 11.81
CA GLU A 7 13.97 -16.76 13.20
C GLU A 7 14.30 -15.59 14.16
N GLN A 8 15.33 -14.79 13.82
CA GLN A 8 15.71 -13.63 14.63
C GLN A 8 14.58 -12.60 14.73
N ALA A 9 13.87 -12.36 13.62
CA ALA A 9 12.71 -11.46 13.60
C ALA A 9 11.57 -12.01 14.48
N ALA A 10 11.24 -13.30 14.36
CA ALA A 10 10.24 -13.96 15.20
C ALA A 10 10.61 -13.91 16.67
N LYS A 11 11.87 -14.22 17.03
CA LYS A 11 12.37 -14.13 18.41
C LYS A 11 12.27 -12.71 18.98
N ALA A 12 12.60 -11.69 18.17
CA ALA A 12 12.49 -10.30 18.60
C ALA A 12 11.04 -9.90 18.93
N VAL A 13 10.09 -10.33 18.11
CA VAL A 13 8.66 -10.04 18.33
C VAL A 13 8.10 -10.95 19.45
N GLY A 14 8.60 -12.17 19.59
CA GLY A 14 8.27 -13.05 20.71
C GLY A 14 8.58 -12.41 22.06
N VAL A 15 9.75 -11.79 22.19
CA VAL A 15 10.11 -11.03 23.41
C VAL A 15 9.16 -9.86 23.65
N LEU A 16 8.74 -9.15 22.57
CA LEU A 16 7.79 -8.04 22.68
C LEU A 16 6.42 -8.52 23.20
N PHE A 17 5.97 -9.69 22.78
CA PHE A 17 4.66 -10.25 23.13
C PHE A 17 4.66 -11.16 24.36
N GLY A 18 5.85 -11.46 24.93
CA GLY A 18 5.98 -12.47 25.98
C GLY A 18 5.64 -13.89 25.49
N SER A 19 5.86 -14.18 24.21
CA SER A 19 5.46 -15.42 23.54
C SER A 19 6.66 -16.13 22.92
N ILE A 20 6.60 -17.47 22.91
CA ILE A 20 7.65 -18.31 22.33
C ILE A 20 7.39 -18.45 20.82
N PRO A 21 8.32 -18.03 19.96
CA PRO A 21 8.19 -18.25 18.52
C PRO A 21 8.41 -19.72 18.18
N TYR A 22 7.77 -20.19 17.10
CA TYR A 22 7.83 -21.57 16.66
C TYR A 22 8.01 -21.66 15.17
N TYR A 23 8.63 -22.76 14.72
CA TYR A 23 8.86 -23.03 13.31
C TYR A 23 7.63 -23.73 12.69
N ILE A 24 7.06 -23.14 11.63
CA ILE A 24 5.87 -23.67 10.95
C ILE A 24 6.22 -24.75 9.89
N GLY A 25 7.48 -24.77 9.41
CA GLY A 25 7.98 -25.84 8.54
C GLY A 25 7.46 -25.84 7.10
N THR A 26 7.02 -24.69 6.55
CA THR A 26 6.61 -24.59 5.15
C THR A 26 7.80 -24.52 4.21
N TYR A 27 7.54 -24.69 2.89
CA TYR A 27 8.53 -24.42 1.82
C TYR A 27 9.22 -23.07 2.00
N TYR A 28 8.49 -22.07 2.51
CA TYR A 28 8.99 -20.72 2.76
C TYR A 28 9.75 -20.58 4.08
N LYS A 29 10.05 -21.67 4.79
CA LYS A 29 10.79 -21.68 6.08
C LYS A 29 10.21 -20.63 7.06
N THR A 30 8.90 -20.68 7.26
CA THR A 30 8.13 -19.71 8.01
C THR A 30 8.28 -19.92 9.52
N TRP A 31 8.45 -18.83 10.25
CA TRP A 31 8.36 -18.75 11.70
C TRP A 31 7.10 -18.03 12.12
N GLY A 32 6.43 -18.54 13.14
CA GLY A 32 5.24 -17.95 13.75
C GLY A 32 5.51 -17.44 15.15
N VAL A 33 4.75 -16.42 15.55
CA VAL A 33 4.68 -15.95 16.94
C VAL A 33 3.28 -15.46 17.22
N LYS A 34 2.71 -15.80 18.36
CA LYS A 34 1.37 -15.34 18.75
C LYS A 34 1.48 -14.07 19.59
N ASP A 35 0.58 -13.12 19.32
CA ASP A 35 0.42 -11.96 20.20
C ASP A 35 -0.41 -12.32 21.46
N PRO A 36 -0.57 -11.40 22.42
CA PRO A 36 -1.32 -11.68 23.66
C PRO A 36 -2.77 -12.11 23.45
N GLU A 37 -3.39 -11.72 22.32
CA GLU A 37 -4.72 -12.13 21.93
C GLU A 37 -4.77 -13.44 21.13
N GLY A 38 -3.60 -14.10 20.96
CA GLY A 38 -3.49 -15.37 20.26
C GLY A 38 -3.43 -15.27 18.74
N LYS A 39 -3.40 -14.05 18.16
CA LYS A 39 -3.28 -13.84 16.72
C LYS A 39 -1.86 -14.14 16.25
N GLU A 40 -1.76 -14.85 15.12
CA GLU A 40 -0.47 -15.34 14.60
C GLU A 40 0.20 -14.31 13.67
N TRP A 41 1.41 -13.88 14.03
CA TRP A 41 2.33 -13.10 13.20
C TRP A 41 3.33 -14.05 12.54
N LYS A 42 3.57 -13.88 11.23
CA LYS A 42 4.46 -14.77 10.47
C LYS A 42 5.65 -14.03 9.91
N PHE A 43 6.77 -14.73 9.85
CA PHE A 43 8.01 -14.29 9.23
C PHE A 43 8.37 -15.35 8.19
N THR A 44 8.22 -14.99 6.92
CA THR A 44 8.32 -15.93 5.81
C THR A 44 9.36 -15.50 4.79
N TYR A 45 9.80 -16.41 3.93
CA TYR A 45 10.71 -16.12 2.83
C TYR A 45 9.99 -15.37 1.71
N ASP A 46 10.63 -14.34 1.17
CA ASP A 46 10.22 -13.64 -0.05
C ASP A 46 11.41 -13.58 -1.02
N GLY A 47 11.30 -14.32 -2.12
CA GLY A 47 12.36 -14.43 -3.14
C GLY A 47 12.63 -13.13 -3.92
N SER A 48 11.76 -12.12 -3.82
CA SER A 48 11.97 -10.81 -4.47
C SER A 48 12.93 -9.90 -3.70
N ILE A 49 13.22 -10.21 -2.43
CA ILE A 49 14.06 -9.39 -1.56
C ILE A 49 15.54 -9.70 -1.78
N THR A 50 16.32 -8.68 -2.13
CA THR A 50 17.78 -8.75 -2.11
C THR A 50 18.29 -8.81 -0.67
N ALA A 51 18.70 -10.02 -0.25
CA ALA A 51 19.10 -10.28 1.12
C ALA A 51 20.44 -9.62 1.47
N GLN A 52 20.49 -8.96 2.62
CA GLN A 52 21.66 -8.28 3.15
C GLN A 52 21.79 -8.51 4.67
N ARG A 53 23.00 -8.48 5.19
CA ARG A 53 23.27 -8.50 6.63
C ARG A 53 24.30 -7.46 7.03
N ARG A 54 24.33 -7.09 8.29
CA ARG A 54 25.37 -6.22 8.82
C ARG A 54 26.61 -7.03 9.18
N ARG A 55 27.79 -6.63 8.64
CA ARG A 55 29.09 -7.17 9.00
C ARG A 55 30.05 -6.00 9.21
N ARG A 56 30.67 -5.90 10.38
CA ARG A 56 31.59 -4.81 10.76
C ARG A 56 31.01 -3.40 10.46
N GLY A 57 29.72 -3.19 10.77
CA GLY A 57 29.05 -1.90 10.57
C GLY A 57 28.46 -1.66 9.19
N GLN A 58 28.88 -2.39 8.15
CA GLN A 58 28.43 -2.25 6.77
C GLN A 58 27.35 -3.27 6.40
N LEU A 59 26.47 -2.93 5.45
CA LEU A 59 25.53 -3.87 4.83
C LEU A 59 26.27 -4.61 3.72
N VAL A 60 26.28 -5.92 3.79
CA VAL A 60 26.86 -6.82 2.79
C VAL A 60 25.81 -7.81 2.29
N PRO A 61 25.96 -8.36 1.07
CA PRO A 61 25.10 -9.45 0.60
C PRO A 61 25.02 -10.58 1.59
N ALA A 62 23.88 -11.24 1.66
CA ALA A 62 23.62 -12.37 2.55
C ALA A 62 22.87 -13.48 1.82
N ASP A 63 22.78 -14.65 2.45
CA ASP A 63 21.97 -15.76 2.00
C ASP A 63 20.46 -15.48 2.14
N SER A 64 19.65 -16.36 1.60
CA SER A 64 18.20 -16.27 1.58
C SER A 64 17.54 -16.28 2.98
N ASP A 65 18.25 -16.63 4.02
CA ASP A 65 17.70 -16.62 5.38
C ASP A 65 17.47 -15.19 5.88
N TYR A 66 18.20 -14.22 5.31
CA TYR A 66 18.03 -12.78 5.57
C TYR A 66 16.98 -12.12 4.65
N SER A 67 16.31 -12.88 3.77
CA SER A 67 15.13 -12.41 3.04
C SER A 67 13.90 -12.72 3.89
N THR A 68 13.31 -11.71 4.51
CA THR A 68 12.23 -11.87 5.48
C THR A 68 11.05 -10.95 5.14
N GLU A 69 9.90 -11.54 4.89
CA GLU A 69 8.60 -10.87 4.86
C GLU A 69 7.92 -11.03 6.23
N MET A 70 7.49 -9.95 6.82
CA MET A 70 6.62 -9.96 8.00
C MET A 70 5.16 -9.90 7.54
N VAL A 71 4.37 -10.89 7.89
CA VAL A 71 2.93 -10.96 7.63
C VAL A 71 2.19 -10.79 8.95
N SER A 72 1.43 -9.70 9.07
CA SER A 72 0.56 -9.50 10.23
C SER A 72 -0.68 -10.39 10.16
N PRO A 73 -1.32 -10.72 11.27
CA PRO A 73 -2.69 -11.21 11.26
C PRO A 73 -3.66 -10.15 10.75
N LYS A 74 -4.93 -10.50 10.59
CA LYS A 74 -6.00 -9.52 10.37
C LYS A 74 -6.11 -8.61 11.59
N LEU A 75 -5.88 -7.32 11.39
CA LEU A 75 -5.89 -6.29 12.42
C LEU A 75 -7.06 -5.33 12.20
N THR A 76 -7.62 -4.83 13.29
CA THR A 76 -8.52 -3.66 13.25
C THR A 76 -7.71 -2.36 13.30
N TYR A 77 -8.36 -1.22 13.08
CA TYR A 77 -7.67 0.07 13.13
C TYR A 77 -7.18 0.43 14.54
N GLU A 78 -7.88 -0.03 15.57
CA GLU A 78 -7.53 0.15 16.98
C GLU A 78 -6.22 -0.57 17.33
N GLU A 79 -5.88 -1.66 16.63
CA GLU A 79 -4.65 -2.42 16.81
C GLU A 79 -3.42 -1.80 16.08
N MET A 80 -3.59 -0.63 15.48
CA MET A 80 -2.50 0.07 14.80
C MET A 80 -1.31 0.35 15.72
N GLY A 81 -1.56 0.59 17.00
CA GLY A 81 -0.51 0.78 18.02
C GLY A 81 0.40 -0.44 18.13
N LYS A 82 -0.19 -1.63 18.23
CA LYS A 82 0.50 -2.92 18.29
C LYS A 82 1.40 -3.13 17.04
N LEU A 83 0.87 -2.92 15.85
CA LEU A 83 1.65 -3.01 14.61
C LEU A 83 2.84 -2.05 14.62
N GLN A 84 2.63 -0.81 15.08
CA GLN A 84 3.70 0.18 15.18
C GLN A 84 4.79 -0.24 16.17
N GLU A 85 4.44 -0.90 17.25
CA GLU A 85 5.41 -1.45 18.24
C GLU A 85 6.22 -2.59 17.63
N VAL A 86 5.60 -3.51 16.91
CA VAL A 86 6.30 -4.57 16.16
C VAL A 86 7.31 -3.97 15.18
N VAL A 87 6.92 -2.96 14.41
CA VAL A 87 7.81 -2.29 13.45
C VAL A 87 9.00 -1.62 14.16
N ARG A 88 8.77 -0.95 15.30
CA ARG A 88 9.84 -0.35 16.13
C ARG A 88 10.76 -1.42 16.71
N CYS A 89 10.20 -2.52 17.19
CA CYS A 89 10.95 -3.65 17.73
C CYS A 89 11.92 -4.22 16.68
N LEU A 90 11.41 -4.54 15.48
CA LEU A 90 12.22 -5.06 14.39
C LEU A 90 13.32 -4.09 13.96
N ARG A 91 12.98 -2.80 13.82
CA ARG A 91 13.97 -1.75 13.53
C ARG A 91 15.07 -1.68 14.58
N LYS A 92 14.70 -1.70 15.86
CA LYS A 92 15.62 -1.65 17.00
C LYS A 92 16.55 -2.88 17.04
N LYS A 93 16.03 -4.04 16.63
CA LYS A 93 16.81 -5.29 16.56
C LYS A 93 17.75 -5.39 15.35
N GLY A 94 17.68 -4.44 14.43
CA GLY A 94 18.60 -4.34 13.29
C GLY A 94 18.02 -4.70 11.94
N ALA A 95 16.69 -4.90 11.82
CA ALA A 95 16.03 -5.03 10.52
C ALA A 95 16.36 -3.85 9.63
N LYS A 96 16.44 -4.09 8.33
CA LYS A 96 16.69 -3.11 7.28
C LYS A 96 15.71 -3.29 6.13
N VAL A 97 15.57 -2.26 5.33
CA VAL A 97 14.87 -2.31 4.04
C VAL A 97 15.75 -1.73 2.96
N ASN A 98 15.60 -2.20 1.74
CA ASN A 98 16.27 -1.70 0.54
C ASN A 98 15.25 -1.53 -0.61
N SER A 99 15.70 -1.15 -1.79
CA SER A 99 14.84 -0.87 -2.95
C SER A 99 14.00 -2.07 -3.42
N SER A 100 14.46 -3.30 -3.14
CA SER A 100 13.71 -4.52 -3.48
C SER A 100 12.54 -4.81 -2.53
N CYS A 101 12.51 -4.17 -1.35
CA CYS A 101 11.47 -4.41 -0.35
C CYS A 101 10.21 -3.60 -0.63
N GLY A 102 9.05 -4.25 -0.65
CA GLY A 102 7.73 -3.62 -0.72
C GLY A 102 6.96 -3.71 0.61
N MET A 103 5.95 -2.87 0.74
CA MET A 103 4.92 -3.02 1.77
C MET A 103 3.57 -3.15 1.06
N HIS A 104 2.85 -4.22 1.36
CA HIS A 104 1.51 -4.48 0.85
C HIS A 104 0.49 -4.27 1.94
N VAL A 105 -0.62 -3.63 1.61
CA VAL A 105 -1.74 -3.42 2.53
C VAL A 105 -2.96 -4.13 1.96
N HIS A 106 -3.44 -5.14 2.68
CA HIS A 106 -4.66 -5.83 2.37
C HIS A 106 -5.81 -5.24 3.19
N VAL A 107 -6.82 -4.72 2.49
CA VAL A 107 -8.06 -4.20 3.09
C VAL A 107 -9.17 -5.20 2.79
N ASP A 108 -9.97 -5.53 3.80
CA ASP A 108 -11.12 -6.43 3.65
C ASP A 108 -12.05 -5.93 2.53
N ALA A 109 -12.40 -6.81 1.60
CA ALA A 109 -13.27 -6.51 0.48
C ALA A 109 -14.74 -6.92 0.70
N SER A 110 -15.10 -7.48 1.84
CA SER A 110 -16.47 -7.98 2.12
C SER A 110 -17.56 -6.92 1.97
N ASN A 111 -17.23 -5.66 2.27
CA ASN A 111 -18.13 -4.52 2.13
C ASN A 111 -18.09 -3.86 0.74
N HIS A 112 -17.27 -4.38 -0.18
CA HIS A 112 -17.15 -3.85 -1.52
C HIS A 112 -18.14 -4.50 -2.50
N THR A 113 -18.75 -3.68 -3.32
CA THR A 113 -19.58 -4.08 -4.46
C THR A 113 -18.81 -3.85 -5.77
N PRO A 114 -19.24 -4.38 -6.91
CA PRO A 114 -18.64 -4.07 -8.21
C PRO A 114 -18.53 -2.56 -8.48
N ARG A 115 -19.53 -1.79 -8.04
CA ARG A 115 -19.50 -0.31 -8.13
C ARG A 115 -18.36 0.28 -7.31
N SER A 116 -18.21 -0.13 -6.06
CA SER A 116 -17.15 0.42 -5.22
C SER A 116 -15.75 -0.05 -5.64
N LEU A 117 -15.60 -1.26 -6.19
CA LEU A 117 -14.34 -1.70 -6.79
C LEU A 117 -13.99 -0.88 -8.03
N LYS A 118 -14.98 -0.60 -8.90
CA LYS A 118 -14.83 0.35 -10.02
C LYS A 118 -14.42 1.73 -9.53
N ASN A 119 -15.03 2.22 -8.45
CA ASN A 119 -14.67 3.51 -7.85
C ASN A 119 -13.23 3.52 -7.33
N ALA A 120 -12.81 2.48 -6.59
CA ALA A 120 -11.44 2.36 -6.07
C ALA A 120 -10.41 2.39 -7.21
N LEU A 121 -10.66 1.61 -8.27
CA LEU A 121 -9.81 1.59 -9.46
C LEU A 121 -9.75 2.96 -10.16
N THR A 122 -10.88 3.64 -10.27
CA THR A 122 -10.97 4.96 -10.90
C THR A 122 -10.26 6.02 -10.07
N ILE A 123 -10.41 6.00 -8.75
CA ILE A 123 -9.68 6.90 -7.84
C ILE A 123 -8.18 6.65 -7.97
N MET A 124 -7.76 5.38 -7.94
CA MET A 124 -6.37 5.02 -8.10
C MET A 124 -5.81 5.54 -9.43
N TYR A 125 -6.45 5.23 -10.56
CA TYR A 125 -6.03 5.70 -11.88
C TYR A 125 -5.93 7.23 -11.94
N SER A 126 -6.92 7.93 -11.40
CA SER A 126 -6.93 9.40 -11.39
C SER A 126 -5.78 10.01 -10.58
N LYS A 127 -5.30 9.33 -9.53
CA LYS A 127 -4.32 9.85 -8.57
C LYS A 127 -2.97 9.16 -8.64
N GLU A 128 -2.83 8.15 -9.46
CA GLU A 128 -1.67 7.25 -9.53
C GLU A 128 -0.34 8.00 -9.66
N ASP A 129 -0.26 8.98 -10.58
CA ASP A 129 0.98 9.71 -10.83
C ASP A 129 1.41 10.57 -9.64
N ILE A 130 0.47 11.30 -9.04
CA ILE A 130 0.77 12.11 -7.86
C ILE A 130 1.00 11.25 -6.61
N MET A 131 0.35 10.08 -6.51
CA MET A 131 0.61 9.12 -5.43
C MET A 131 2.01 8.53 -5.54
N PHE A 132 2.44 8.08 -6.72
CA PHE A 132 3.80 7.58 -6.91
C PHE A 132 4.86 8.63 -6.61
N LYS A 133 4.63 9.89 -7.02
CA LYS A 133 5.50 11.01 -6.65
C LYS A 133 5.54 11.24 -5.14
N ALA A 134 4.39 11.29 -4.46
CA ALA A 134 4.28 11.52 -3.02
C ALA A 134 4.90 10.40 -2.18
N LEU A 135 4.71 9.15 -2.62
CA LEU A 135 5.23 7.96 -1.94
C LEU A 135 6.68 7.65 -2.33
N GLN A 136 7.23 8.35 -3.33
CA GLN A 136 8.53 8.04 -3.94
C GLN A 136 8.64 6.55 -4.30
N THR A 137 7.55 6.00 -4.86
CA THR A 137 7.54 4.58 -5.23
C THR A 137 8.71 4.29 -6.16
N ASN A 138 9.52 3.29 -5.81
CA ASN A 138 10.71 2.94 -6.57
C ASN A 138 10.34 2.58 -8.01
N PRO A 139 10.97 3.20 -9.04
CA PRO A 139 10.67 2.93 -10.45
C PRO A 139 10.78 1.45 -10.83
N GLU A 140 11.81 0.73 -10.36
CA GLU A 140 11.96 -0.71 -10.62
C GLU A 140 10.77 -1.53 -10.08
N ARG A 141 10.17 -1.08 -8.98
CA ARG A 141 8.97 -1.72 -8.44
C ARG A 141 7.73 -1.38 -9.25
N VAL A 142 7.63 -0.13 -9.75
CA VAL A 142 6.53 0.27 -10.65
C VAL A 142 6.55 -0.58 -11.92
N ASP A 143 7.70 -0.88 -12.45
CA ASP A 143 7.85 -1.67 -13.69
C ASP A 143 7.52 -3.16 -13.48
N ARG A 144 7.73 -3.71 -12.27
CA ARG A 144 7.61 -5.15 -12.02
C ARG A 144 6.51 -5.56 -11.07
N TRP A 145 6.33 -4.85 -9.93
CA TRP A 145 5.61 -5.34 -8.78
C TRP A 145 4.40 -4.49 -8.35
N CYS A 146 4.30 -3.26 -8.88
CA CYS A 146 3.19 -2.35 -8.62
C CYS A 146 2.89 -1.47 -9.84
N GLN A 147 2.69 -2.15 -10.97
CA GLN A 147 2.44 -1.55 -12.28
C GLN A 147 1.16 -0.70 -12.28
N ARG A 148 1.11 0.25 -13.20
CA ARG A 148 -0.12 0.96 -13.51
C ARG A 148 -1.15 0.01 -14.12
N VAL A 149 -2.42 0.24 -13.81
CA VAL A 149 -3.48 -0.52 -14.47
C VAL A 149 -3.50 -0.18 -15.95
N ARG A 150 -3.57 -1.19 -16.79
CA ARG A 150 -3.59 -1.03 -18.25
C ARG A 150 -4.87 -0.33 -18.70
N GLU A 151 -4.76 0.49 -19.76
CA GLU A 151 -5.88 1.28 -20.28
C GLU A 151 -6.99 0.42 -20.87
N ASP A 152 -6.68 -0.74 -21.46
CA ASP A 152 -7.67 -1.68 -21.97
C ASP A 152 -8.58 -2.24 -20.86
N VAL A 153 -7.98 -2.63 -19.72
CA VAL A 153 -8.73 -3.07 -18.52
C VAL A 153 -9.63 -1.93 -18.01
N LEU A 154 -9.07 -0.71 -17.96
CA LEU A 154 -9.83 0.47 -17.55
C LEU A 154 -11.00 0.76 -18.51
N ALA A 155 -10.78 0.64 -19.82
CA ALA A 155 -11.84 0.87 -20.82
C ALA A 155 -13.01 -0.09 -20.64
N ASP A 156 -12.74 -1.37 -20.36
CA ASP A 156 -13.77 -2.38 -20.12
C ASP A 156 -14.53 -2.12 -18.82
N ILE A 157 -13.80 -1.75 -17.76
CA ILE A 157 -14.39 -1.38 -16.47
C ILE A 157 -15.24 -0.09 -16.60
N ARG A 158 -14.84 0.88 -17.45
CA ARG A 158 -15.62 2.11 -17.71
C ARG A 158 -16.98 1.83 -18.30
N ARG A 159 -17.05 0.89 -19.25
CA ARG A 159 -18.30 0.50 -19.94
C ARG A 159 -19.27 -0.25 -19.03
N MET A 160 -18.89 -0.53 -17.80
CA MET A 160 -19.77 -1.19 -16.84
C MET A 160 -20.92 -0.29 -16.45
N PRO A 161 -22.17 -0.80 -16.44
CA PRO A 161 -23.33 -0.06 -15.98
C PRO A 161 -23.15 0.40 -14.53
N SER A 162 -23.79 1.52 -14.20
CA SER A 162 -23.73 2.11 -12.84
C SER A 162 -24.66 1.41 -11.85
N GLY A 163 -25.50 0.49 -12.32
CA GLY A 163 -26.47 -0.23 -11.52
C GLY A 163 -25.90 -1.44 -10.76
N ASN A 164 -26.78 -2.24 -10.17
CA ASN A 164 -26.42 -3.48 -9.51
C ASN A 164 -25.91 -4.50 -10.53
N MET A 165 -24.62 -4.81 -10.43
CA MET A 165 -23.96 -5.80 -11.25
C MET A 165 -23.53 -6.96 -10.35
N PRO A 166 -23.66 -8.21 -10.78
CA PRO A 166 -23.09 -9.35 -10.07
C PRO A 166 -21.55 -9.26 -9.99
N MET A 167 -20.96 -9.70 -8.90
CA MET A 167 -19.50 -9.73 -8.72
C MET A 167 -18.80 -10.59 -9.79
N GLU A 168 -19.47 -11.64 -10.26
CA GLU A 168 -18.94 -12.51 -11.31
C GLU A 168 -18.81 -11.77 -12.65
N GLU A 169 -19.71 -10.87 -13.00
CA GLU A 169 -19.59 -10.04 -14.20
C GLU A 169 -18.42 -9.04 -14.06
N PHE A 170 -18.20 -8.47 -12.87
CA PHE A 170 -17.02 -7.64 -12.62
C PHE A 170 -15.73 -8.46 -12.80
N ARG A 171 -15.69 -9.65 -12.23
CA ARG A 171 -14.56 -10.59 -12.35
C ARG A 171 -14.28 -10.94 -13.82
N ARG A 172 -15.32 -11.27 -14.58
CA ARG A 172 -15.20 -11.58 -16.02
C ARG A 172 -14.57 -10.42 -16.80
N ARG A 173 -14.97 -9.19 -16.53
CA ARG A 173 -14.42 -7.98 -17.16
C ARG A 173 -13.00 -7.67 -16.72
N TRP A 174 -12.69 -7.88 -15.44
CA TRP A 174 -11.33 -7.70 -14.92
C TRP A 174 -10.31 -8.56 -15.67
N TYR A 175 -10.70 -9.78 -16.04
CA TYR A 175 -9.84 -10.71 -16.78
C TYR A 175 -10.12 -10.75 -18.30
N GLN A 176 -10.91 -9.84 -18.83
CA GLN A 176 -11.25 -9.82 -20.25
C GLN A 176 -10.00 -9.64 -21.13
N GLY A 177 -9.94 -10.38 -22.25
CA GLY A 177 -8.79 -10.38 -23.16
C GLY A 177 -7.61 -11.28 -22.73
N ARG A 178 -7.75 -12.03 -21.64
CA ARG A 178 -6.76 -13.02 -21.19
C ARG A 178 -7.15 -14.44 -21.58
N GLN A 179 -6.14 -15.30 -21.77
CA GLN A 179 -6.40 -16.71 -22.07
C GLN A 179 -7.23 -17.35 -20.96
N ARG A 180 -8.31 -18.04 -21.36
CA ARG A 180 -9.15 -18.83 -20.44
C ARG A 180 -8.25 -19.80 -19.65
N GLY A 181 -8.17 -19.69 -18.34
CA GLY A 181 -7.38 -20.56 -17.47
C GLY A 181 -6.36 -19.82 -16.60
N GLN A 182 -5.96 -18.59 -16.94
CA GLN A 182 -5.05 -17.79 -16.10
C GLN A 182 -5.77 -16.99 -15.01
N SER A 183 -7.05 -16.71 -15.17
CA SER A 183 -7.87 -15.91 -14.23
C SER A 183 -8.03 -16.52 -12.82
N HIS A 184 -7.71 -17.80 -12.65
CA HIS A 184 -7.72 -18.50 -11.35
C HIS A 184 -6.31 -18.82 -10.85
N SER A 185 -5.28 -18.46 -11.62
CA SER A 185 -3.89 -18.72 -11.25
C SER A 185 -3.47 -17.72 -10.16
N HIS A 186 -2.87 -18.22 -9.10
CA HIS A 186 -2.20 -17.41 -8.07
C HIS A 186 -1.20 -16.41 -8.68
N TYR A 187 -0.67 -16.70 -9.86
CA TYR A 187 0.32 -15.90 -10.59
C TYR A 187 -0.28 -15.08 -11.75
N ASP A 188 -1.59 -14.79 -11.74
CA ASP A 188 -2.17 -13.87 -12.74
C ASP A 188 -1.46 -12.52 -12.73
N ASP A 189 -1.10 -11.97 -13.90
CA ASP A 189 -0.31 -10.74 -14.01
C ASP A 189 -1.00 -9.51 -13.41
N THR A 190 -2.36 -9.51 -13.30
CA THR A 190 -3.10 -8.42 -12.66
C THR A 190 -2.78 -8.28 -11.18
N ARG A 191 -2.18 -9.29 -10.55
CA ARG A 191 -1.68 -9.19 -9.17
C ARG A 191 -0.59 -8.13 -9.01
N TYR A 192 0.11 -7.79 -10.09
CA TYR A 192 1.21 -6.83 -10.08
C TYR A 192 0.78 -5.39 -10.30
N TYR A 193 -0.51 -5.10 -10.38
CA TYR A 193 -0.98 -3.72 -10.39
C TYR A 193 -0.81 -3.06 -9.01
N ALA A 194 -0.56 -1.76 -8.99
CA ALA A 194 -0.43 -0.96 -7.77
C ALA A 194 -1.67 -1.05 -6.87
N LEU A 195 -2.85 -1.16 -7.49
CA LEU A 195 -4.09 -1.59 -6.87
C LEU A 195 -4.46 -2.97 -7.42
N ASN A 196 -4.16 -4.01 -6.67
CA ASN A 196 -4.42 -5.38 -7.05
C ASN A 196 -5.84 -5.81 -6.66
N LEU A 197 -6.75 -5.86 -7.62
CA LEU A 197 -8.10 -6.38 -7.44
C LEU A 197 -8.20 -7.89 -7.70
N HIS A 198 -7.17 -8.55 -8.25
CA HIS A 198 -7.10 -10.01 -8.30
C HIS A 198 -7.23 -10.61 -6.89
N ALA A 199 -6.64 -9.96 -5.89
CA ALA A 199 -6.74 -10.37 -4.49
C ALA A 199 -8.18 -10.40 -3.94
N VAL A 200 -9.14 -9.69 -4.55
CA VAL A 200 -10.55 -9.77 -4.18
C VAL A 200 -11.10 -11.18 -4.44
N PHE A 201 -10.71 -11.79 -5.55
CA PHE A 201 -11.20 -13.09 -5.98
C PHE A 201 -10.40 -14.27 -5.39
N ASP A 202 -9.14 -14.02 -5.01
CA ASP A 202 -8.22 -15.01 -4.44
C ASP A 202 -8.26 -15.03 -2.90
N LYS A 203 -8.30 -13.85 -2.26
CA LYS A 203 -8.14 -13.69 -0.81
C LYS A 203 -9.29 -12.93 -0.12
N GLY A 204 -10.26 -12.43 -0.86
CA GLY A 204 -11.31 -11.57 -0.32
C GLY A 204 -10.82 -10.18 0.14
N THR A 205 -9.72 -9.68 -0.43
CA THR A 205 -9.12 -8.40 -0.03
C THR A 205 -8.79 -7.53 -1.24
N ILE A 206 -8.80 -6.21 -1.05
CA ILE A 206 -8.14 -5.27 -1.97
C ILE A 206 -6.69 -5.12 -1.51
N GLU A 207 -5.73 -5.37 -2.40
CA GLU A 207 -4.31 -5.26 -2.07
C GLU A 207 -3.71 -3.98 -2.68
N TRP A 208 -3.12 -3.15 -1.83
CA TRP A 208 -2.37 -1.95 -2.21
C TRP A 208 -0.88 -2.26 -2.21
N ARG A 209 -0.23 -2.17 -3.38
CA ARG A 209 1.17 -2.57 -3.60
C ARG A 209 2.11 -1.40 -3.86
N CYS A 210 1.60 -0.18 -3.97
CA CYS A 210 2.35 1.01 -4.35
C CYS A 210 3.34 1.53 -3.30
N PHE A 211 3.35 0.97 -2.09
CA PHE A 211 4.19 1.44 -1.00
C PHE A 211 5.58 0.79 -1.03
N ASN A 212 6.64 1.61 -0.95
CA ASN A 212 7.96 1.10 -0.59
C ASN A 212 7.93 0.58 0.84
N SER A 213 8.71 -0.46 1.12
CA SER A 213 8.85 -0.93 2.49
C SER A 213 9.51 0.12 3.39
N THR A 214 9.09 0.15 4.64
CA THR A 214 9.63 1.07 5.64
C THR A 214 9.58 0.46 7.04
N LEU A 215 10.58 0.77 7.85
CA LEU A 215 10.62 0.48 9.29
C LEU A 215 10.32 1.73 10.14
N HIS A 216 9.74 2.77 9.52
CA HIS A 216 9.24 3.95 10.21
C HIS A 216 7.76 3.76 10.57
N ALA A 217 7.47 3.50 11.84
CA ALA A 217 6.13 3.18 12.33
C ALA A 217 5.05 4.24 11.96
N GLY A 218 5.43 5.52 11.89
CA GLY A 218 4.53 6.60 11.43
C GLY A 218 4.20 6.51 9.94
N LYS A 219 5.17 6.14 9.09
CA LYS A 219 4.93 5.93 7.65
C LYS A 219 4.06 4.68 7.42
N VAL A 220 4.29 3.59 8.17
CA VAL A 220 3.43 2.40 8.12
C VAL A 220 1.97 2.77 8.41
N ARG A 221 1.72 3.49 9.51
CA ARG A 221 0.38 4.00 9.83
C ARG A 221 -0.18 4.87 8.70
N ALA A 222 0.61 5.77 8.14
CA ALA A 222 0.16 6.68 7.09
C ALA A 222 -0.26 5.93 5.82
N TYR A 223 0.47 4.90 5.42
CA TYR A 223 0.17 4.09 4.23
C TYR A 223 -1.11 3.27 4.42
N ILE A 224 -1.28 2.64 5.58
CA ILE A 224 -2.50 1.89 5.90
C ILE A 224 -3.70 2.84 5.96
N THR A 225 -3.56 3.99 6.62
CA THR A 225 -4.64 4.98 6.70
C THR A 225 -5.04 5.50 5.32
N LEU A 226 -4.08 5.72 4.41
CA LEU A 226 -4.38 6.12 3.03
C LEU A 226 -5.17 5.04 2.28
N ALA A 227 -4.74 3.77 2.38
CA ALA A 227 -5.43 2.64 1.74
C ALA A 227 -6.88 2.50 2.25
N LEU A 228 -7.08 2.57 3.57
CA LEU A 228 -8.41 2.53 4.20
C LEU A 228 -9.28 3.73 3.78
N ALA A 229 -8.72 4.94 3.76
CA ALA A 229 -9.46 6.14 3.39
C ALA A 229 -9.92 6.12 1.93
N ILE A 230 -9.08 5.64 1.00
CA ILE A 230 -9.48 5.47 -0.40
C ILE A 230 -10.54 4.37 -0.53
N SER A 231 -10.41 3.27 0.20
CA SER A 231 -11.39 2.18 0.22
C SER A 231 -12.75 2.68 0.71
N ALA A 232 -12.78 3.41 1.83
CA ALA A 232 -14.00 4.02 2.38
C ALA A 232 -14.63 5.04 1.40
N GLN A 233 -13.81 5.88 0.78
CA GLN A 233 -14.27 6.82 -0.25
C GLN A 233 -14.91 6.10 -1.44
N ALA A 234 -14.31 5.00 -1.88
CA ALA A 234 -14.83 4.20 -2.99
C ALA A 234 -16.18 3.58 -2.68
N ILE A 235 -16.41 3.15 -1.44
CA ILE A 235 -17.70 2.63 -0.97
C ILE A 235 -18.76 3.74 -0.92
N ASN A 236 -18.41 4.88 -0.36
CA ASN A 236 -19.35 5.97 -0.07
C ASN A 236 -19.72 6.79 -1.33
N GLN A 237 -18.86 6.84 -2.34
CA GLN A 237 -19.12 7.59 -3.57
C GLN A 237 -20.11 6.88 -4.50
N LYS A 238 -21.09 7.64 -5.02
CA LYS A 238 -22.01 7.12 -6.04
C LYS A 238 -21.30 6.87 -7.38
N CYS A 239 -20.43 7.78 -7.78
CA CYS A 239 -19.65 7.69 -9.02
C CYS A 239 -18.30 8.38 -8.89
N THR A 240 -17.40 8.10 -9.82
CA THR A 240 -16.06 8.67 -9.91
C THR A 240 -15.75 9.05 -11.36
N HIS A 241 -14.80 9.99 -11.54
CA HIS A 241 -14.35 10.44 -12.86
C HIS A 241 -12.94 9.95 -13.15
N MET A 242 -12.73 9.39 -14.35
CA MET A 242 -11.42 8.87 -14.79
C MET A 242 -10.48 9.95 -15.35
N ARG A 243 -10.65 11.21 -14.97
CA ARG A 243 -9.71 12.25 -15.37
C ARG A 243 -8.42 12.13 -14.54
N LYS A 244 -7.29 11.99 -15.21
CA LYS A 244 -5.97 12.06 -14.57
C LYS A 244 -5.80 13.39 -13.85
N THR A 245 -5.22 13.34 -12.67
CA THR A 245 -4.84 14.54 -11.93
C THR A 245 -3.52 15.06 -12.48
N GLU A 246 -3.55 16.25 -13.03
CA GLU A 246 -2.34 16.93 -13.48
C GLU A 246 -1.42 17.19 -12.30
N ILE A 247 -0.14 16.89 -12.47
CA ILE A 247 0.90 17.30 -11.53
C ILE A 247 1.22 18.76 -11.83
N THR A 248 0.64 19.64 -11.03
CA THR A 248 0.85 21.08 -11.14
C THR A 248 2.21 21.50 -10.58
N GLU A 249 2.57 22.78 -10.70
CA GLU A 249 3.76 23.37 -10.04
C GLU A 249 3.74 23.24 -8.53
N ASN A 250 2.55 23.05 -7.93
CA ASN A 250 2.38 22.80 -6.50
C ASN A 250 1.72 21.43 -6.22
N PRO A 251 2.45 20.32 -6.39
CA PRO A 251 1.94 18.99 -6.14
C PRO A 251 1.58 18.76 -4.67
N CYS A 252 2.24 19.46 -3.73
CA CYS A 252 1.95 19.37 -2.31
C CYS A 252 0.53 19.84 -1.99
N PHE A 253 0.11 20.99 -2.53
CA PHE A 253 -1.27 21.49 -2.38
C PHE A 253 -2.28 20.55 -3.02
N THR A 254 -1.99 20.08 -4.25
CA THR A 254 -2.87 19.18 -4.99
C THR A 254 -3.11 17.87 -4.23
N PHE A 255 -2.05 17.25 -3.73
CA PHE A 255 -2.17 15.99 -2.99
C PHE A 255 -2.80 16.22 -1.60
N ARG A 256 -2.44 17.30 -0.89
CA ARG A 256 -3.09 17.66 0.37
C ARG A 256 -4.60 17.82 0.20
N THR A 257 -5.05 18.50 -0.86
CA THR A 257 -6.47 18.67 -1.16
C THR A 257 -7.16 17.32 -1.34
N PHE A 258 -6.51 16.37 -2.02
CA PHE A 258 -7.01 15.01 -2.14
C PHE A 258 -7.12 14.32 -0.78
N LEU A 259 -6.09 14.39 0.07
CA LEU A 259 -6.13 13.80 1.42
C LEU A 259 -7.28 14.36 2.27
N LEU A 260 -7.53 15.68 2.19
CA LEU A 260 -8.65 16.30 2.90
C LEU A 260 -10.01 15.82 2.36
N ARG A 261 -10.14 15.63 1.05
CA ARG A 261 -11.35 15.07 0.43
C ARG A 261 -11.60 13.60 0.81
N LEU A 262 -10.55 12.87 1.14
CA LEU A 262 -10.65 11.53 1.73
C LEU A 262 -11.09 11.53 3.21
N GLY A 263 -11.34 12.71 3.80
CA GLY A 263 -11.69 12.84 5.22
C GLY A 263 -10.49 12.84 6.17
N LEU A 264 -9.25 12.83 5.67
CA LEU A 264 -8.06 12.91 6.52
C LEU A 264 -7.84 14.36 7.01
N ILE A 265 -8.81 14.89 7.76
CA ILE A 265 -8.84 16.27 8.26
C ILE A 265 -8.31 16.26 9.71
N GLY A 266 -8.71 16.77 10.67
CA GLY A 266 -8.43 16.76 12.10
C GLY A 266 -6.96 16.63 12.57
N PRO A 267 -6.71 16.84 13.86
CA PRO A 267 -5.39 16.68 14.47
C PRO A 267 -4.91 15.22 14.49
N GLU A 268 -5.82 14.25 14.56
CA GLU A 268 -5.53 12.81 14.57
C GLU A 268 -4.83 12.34 13.29
N PHE A 269 -5.11 13.00 12.13
CA PHE A 269 -4.45 12.72 10.86
C PHE A 269 -3.27 13.64 10.55
N LYS A 270 -2.87 14.55 11.47
CA LYS A 270 -1.76 15.49 11.24
C LYS A 270 -0.47 14.77 10.84
N ASN A 271 -0.11 13.72 11.56
CA ASN A 271 1.10 12.94 11.28
C ASN A 271 0.95 12.11 10.00
N VAL A 272 -0.24 11.59 9.70
CA VAL A 272 -0.54 10.89 8.44
C VAL A 272 -0.29 11.84 7.27
N ARG A 273 -0.91 13.02 7.26
CA ARG A 273 -0.69 14.04 6.23
C ARG A 273 0.77 14.47 6.13
N LYS A 274 1.46 14.63 7.27
CA LYS A 274 2.88 14.96 7.27
C LYS A 274 3.67 13.94 6.46
N HIS A 275 3.57 12.66 6.79
CA HIS A 275 4.33 11.59 6.12
C HIS A 275 3.97 11.39 4.65
N LEU A 276 2.72 11.66 4.27
CA LEU A 276 2.27 11.54 2.87
C LEU A 276 2.66 12.75 2.00
N LEU A 277 3.01 13.88 2.60
CA LEU A 277 3.39 15.11 1.91
C LEU A 277 4.89 15.42 1.99
N ASP A 278 5.66 14.66 2.76
CA ASP A 278 7.08 14.94 3.05
C ASP A 278 7.96 15.07 1.80
N HIS A 279 7.59 14.41 0.71
CA HIS A 279 8.39 14.33 -0.52
C HIS A 279 7.82 15.16 -1.68
N LEU A 280 6.79 15.96 -1.40
CA LEU A 280 6.20 16.83 -2.40
C LEU A 280 6.65 18.27 -2.23
N GLU A 281 7.06 18.85 -3.34
CA GLU A 281 7.43 20.26 -3.43
C GLU A 281 6.20 21.17 -3.39
N GLY A 282 6.42 22.41 -3.01
CA GLY A 282 5.40 23.46 -3.01
C GLY A 282 4.79 23.73 -1.64
N ASN A 283 3.81 24.62 -1.63
CA ASN A 283 3.17 25.12 -0.42
C ASN A 283 1.95 24.28 -0.06
N LYS A 284 1.83 23.92 1.23
CA LYS A 284 0.71 23.12 1.74
C LYS A 284 -0.60 23.93 1.82
N ALA A 285 -0.52 25.25 2.03
CA ALA A 285 -1.67 26.11 2.32
C ALA A 285 -2.21 26.82 1.08
N TRP A 286 -1.34 27.18 0.15
CA TRP A 286 -1.66 28.03 -0.98
C TRP A 286 -1.44 27.30 -2.30
N ARG A 287 -2.41 27.39 -3.22
CA ARG A 287 -2.32 26.79 -4.54
C ARG A 287 -1.28 27.49 -5.42
N TYR A 288 -1.21 28.80 -5.32
CA TYR A 288 -0.28 29.66 -6.05
C TYR A 288 0.64 30.36 -5.07
N ASP A 289 1.79 30.81 -5.52
CA ASP A 289 2.64 31.64 -4.69
C ASP A 289 1.89 32.95 -4.30
N ARG A 290 2.20 33.50 -3.13
CA ARG A 290 1.56 34.69 -2.59
C ARG A 290 1.67 35.87 -3.55
N SER A 291 2.81 36.05 -4.17
CA SER A 291 3.05 37.09 -5.19
C SER A 291 2.11 36.94 -6.41
N THR A 292 1.86 35.71 -6.85
CA THR A 292 0.93 35.40 -7.96
C THR A 292 -0.52 35.65 -7.56
N TYR A 293 -0.85 35.49 -6.30
CA TYR A 293 -2.19 35.76 -5.77
C TYR A 293 -2.46 37.27 -5.67
N GLU A 294 -1.48 38.02 -5.19
CA GLU A 294 -1.54 39.50 -5.10
C GLU A 294 -1.61 40.13 -6.50
N SER A 295 -0.84 39.66 -7.47
CA SER A 295 -0.90 40.15 -8.86
C SER A 295 -2.23 39.83 -9.56
N ARG A 296 -2.92 38.74 -9.21
CA ARG A 296 -4.26 38.43 -9.73
C ARG A 296 -5.37 39.25 -9.11
N GLN A 297 -5.20 39.71 -7.88
CA GLN A 297 -6.14 40.67 -7.22
C GLN A 297 -5.92 42.08 -7.64
N THR A 298 -4.69 42.49 -7.94
CA THR A 298 -4.32 43.82 -8.40
C THR A 298 -4.32 43.99 -9.91
N GLY A 299 -4.46 42.90 -10.66
CA GLY A 299 -4.56 42.87 -12.13
C GLY A 299 -5.85 43.56 -12.59
N THR A 300 -5.75 44.80 -12.72
CA THR A 300 -6.62 45.72 -13.47
C THR A 300 -6.91 45.14 -14.85
N ARG A 301 -8.14 45.26 -15.24
CA ARG A 301 -8.76 44.99 -16.56
C ARG A 301 -7.91 45.43 -17.74
#